data_05db310cfb2caae47f0916a55e4e89de
#
_entry.id   05db310cfb2caae47f0916a55e4e89de
#
_cell.length_a   1.000
_cell.length_b   1.000
_cell.length_c   1.000
_cell.angle_alpha   90.00
_cell.angle_beta   90.00
_cell.angle_gamma   90.00
#
_symmetry.space_group_name_H-M   'P 1'
#
loop_
_entity.id
_entity.type
_entity.pdbx_description
1 polymer ?
#
loop_
_entity_poly.entity_id
_entity_poly.type
_entity_poly.pdbx_seq_one_letter_code
_entity_poly.pdbx_strand_id
1 'polypeptide(L)'
;MIKKTMRSILFIISITFSFGAMELSAQDSNLTPKKTKSKYKKARVLQTSTAKKVVKIVEALERQKTIKVPDPENEGKFIEKEEDDPDYVKARELLTELLNNRSEMKSYDRSVMWNYWGYIYFSDEDYDQAMYAYEQLLKEPEATVPLRTASLLTLAQLNLVKENWDKGIRLILQWMSEVENVTAQSYYLLASAYYQKEDFVKARSNMEEAIRLAEVEGYRPKEGWYVLLAACFSELKDRKIIGPEYALEQQVGIYEILVNYYPKKLYFLQLGGTYQQMDRQDDYMLTLKAAYDKDLLNKEGEYLALAQMLLLKKNPYWAAQVIVAGQVKKIIVKDEKTGDEEVVPVVKEKEKTLKLLADSWRMAQEIDKAIPVLEQAAKMSKEGDTYILLGNLYLFEDRIEDSIRAIEAGLKKGKVKSKSQAQLVLGQAHFEIENFDEAKKQFRAAARDEDKRIKKTANSWIKYAENEEIRVKNLALRREFIQQSKAKETTS
;
A
#
# COMPACT_ATOMS: atom_id res chain seq x y z
N MET A 1 -12.51 6.01 10.75
CA MET A 1 -11.65 7.10 10.29
C MET A 1 -11.40 7.10 8.78
N ILE A 2 -11.21 5.96 8.14
CA ILE A 2 -10.98 5.83 6.67
C ILE A 2 -12.14 6.39 5.81
N LYS A 3 -13.40 6.23 6.23
CA LYS A 3 -14.57 6.75 5.49
C LYS A 3 -14.63 8.29 5.37
N LYS A 4 -14.08 9.03 6.34
CA LYS A 4 -14.08 10.51 6.30
C LYS A 4 -12.98 11.09 5.42
N THR A 5 -11.81 10.43 5.37
CA THR A 5 -10.67 10.84 4.53
C THR A 5 -10.87 10.54 3.05
N MET A 6 -11.55 9.44 2.70
CA MET A 6 -11.90 9.17 1.28
C MET A 6 -12.94 10.16 0.74
N ARG A 7 -13.86 10.67 1.56
CA ARG A 7 -14.81 11.72 1.13
C ARG A 7 -14.11 13.01 0.70
N SER A 8 -13.00 13.37 1.34
CA SER A 8 -12.27 14.62 1.03
C SER A 8 -11.28 14.50 -0.13
N ILE A 9 -10.74 13.31 -0.42
CA ILE A 9 -9.70 13.11 -1.45
C ILE A 9 -10.28 13.01 -2.88
N LEU A 10 -11.55 12.62 -3.03
CA LEU A 10 -12.18 12.47 -4.34
C LEU A 10 -12.66 13.80 -4.97
N PHE A 11 -12.62 14.91 -4.25
CA PHE A 11 -13.16 16.20 -4.70
C PHE A 11 -12.12 17.25 -5.13
N ILE A 12 -10.86 16.88 -5.34
CA ILE A 12 -9.96 17.75 -6.12
C ILE A 12 -10.22 17.47 -7.61
N ILE A 13 -11.45 17.75 -8.05
CA ILE A 13 -11.68 18.04 -9.46
C ILE A 13 -11.09 19.41 -9.67
N SER A 14 -9.94 19.48 -10.32
CA SER A 14 -9.39 20.74 -10.84
C SER A 14 -10.47 21.37 -11.72
N ILE A 15 -11.21 22.32 -11.17
CA ILE A 15 -12.09 23.19 -11.95
C ILE A 15 -11.15 24.09 -12.73
N THR A 16 -10.62 23.58 -13.85
CA THR A 16 -9.88 24.41 -14.79
C THR A 16 -10.92 25.25 -15.54
N PHE A 17 -11.12 26.46 -15.07
CA PHE A 17 -11.72 27.51 -15.86
C PHE A 17 -10.75 27.86 -16.98
N SER A 18 -10.91 27.24 -18.13
CA SER A 18 -10.30 27.76 -19.35
C SER A 18 -11.10 29.02 -19.73
N PHE A 19 -10.61 30.20 -19.38
CA PHE A 19 -10.88 31.41 -20.14
C PHE A 19 -10.17 31.28 -21.50
N GLY A 20 -10.55 30.24 -22.26
CA GLY A 20 -10.14 30.15 -23.63
C GLY A 20 -10.93 31.19 -24.42
N ALA A 21 -10.34 32.34 -24.72
CA ALA A 21 -10.62 32.96 -26.00
C ALA A 21 -10.60 31.87 -27.06
N MET A 22 -11.58 31.88 -27.95
CA MET A 22 -11.75 30.96 -29.06
C MET A 22 -10.46 30.82 -29.90
N GLU A 23 -9.50 30.06 -29.43
CA GLU A 23 -8.50 29.44 -30.28
C GLU A 23 -8.53 27.94 -30.00
N LEU A 24 -9.28 27.23 -30.86
CA LEU A 24 -9.11 25.81 -31.06
C LEU A 24 -7.69 25.60 -31.60
N SER A 25 -6.73 25.34 -30.75
CA SER A 25 -5.49 24.70 -31.18
C SER A 25 -5.81 23.24 -31.51
N ALA A 26 -5.99 23.00 -32.80
CA ALA A 26 -5.97 21.63 -33.35
C ALA A 26 -4.60 21.04 -33.11
N GLN A 27 -4.47 20.13 -32.13
CA GLN A 27 -3.36 19.21 -32.09
C GLN A 27 -3.79 17.89 -32.76
N ASP A 28 -3.14 17.66 -33.87
CA ASP A 28 -3.07 16.46 -34.71
C ASP A 28 -3.71 15.19 -34.17
N SER A 29 -4.86 14.84 -34.72
CA SER A 29 -5.26 13.47 -34.94
C SER A 29 -5.72 13.32 -36.39
N ASN A 30 -4.99 12.52 -37.16
CA ASN A 30 -5.31 12.12 -38.53
C ASN A 30 -6.58 11.26 -38.56
N LEU A 31 -7.71 11.87 -38.37
CA LEU A 31 -9.03 11.28 -38.67
C LEU A 31 -9.73 12.24 -39.62
N THR A 32 -9.86 11.81 -40.87
CA THR A 32 -10.62 12.52 -41.91
C THR A 32 -12.06 12.75 -41.45
N PRO A 33 -12.50 14.00 -41.31
CA PRO A 33 -13.89 14.27 -40.91
C PRO A 33 -14.84 13.97 -42.07
N LYS A 34 -15.86 13.13 -41.82
CA LYS A 34 -17.03 13.06 -42.66
C LYS A 34 -17.66 14.47 -42.78
N LYS A 35 -17.67 15.04 -43.98
CA LYS A 35 -18.33 16.32 -44.28
C LYS A 35 -19.83 16.20 -44.02
N THR A 36 -20.26 16.53 -42.81
CA THR A 36 -21.65 16.90 -42.55
C THR A 36 -21.84 18.35 -42.97
N LYS A 37 -22.84 18.62 -43.81
CA LYS A 37 -23.17 19.98 -44.26
C LYS A 37 -23.52 20.84 -43.03
N SER A 38 -22.59 21.67 -42.63
CA SER A 38 -22.79 22.69 -41.60
C SER A 38 -23.81 23.70 -42.13
N LYS A 39 -25.04 23.69 -41.59
CA LYS A 39 -25.93 24.86 -41.73
C LYS A 39 -25.23 25.99 -41.00
N TYR A 40 -24.81 27.05 -41.73
CA TYR A 40 -24.26 28.28 -41.17
C TYR A 40 -25.24 28.85 -40.13
N LYS A 41 -25.01 28.57 -38.85
CA LYS A 41 -25.66 29.29 -37.76
C LYS A 41 -25.02 30.69 -37.75
N LYS A 42 -25.83 31.75 -37.96
CA LYS A 42 -25.38 33.13 -37.88
C LYS A 42 -24.62 33.32 -36.56
N ALA A 43 -23.35 33.75 -36.65
CA ALA A 43 -22.58 34.13 -35.47
C ALA A 43 -23.36 35.14 -34.64
N ARG A 44 -23.59 34.85 -33.37
CA ARG A 44 -24.22 35.81 -32.45
C ARG A 44 -23.19 36.84 -32.06
N VAL A 45 -23.54 38.13 -32.21
CA VAL A 45 -22.68 39.29 -31.95
C VAL A 45 -23.28 40.07 -30.81
N LEU A 46 -22.47 40.48 -29.87
CA LEU A 46 -22.86 41.37 -28.77
C LEU A 46 -23.26 42.77 -29.34
N GLN A 47 -24.19 43.43 -28.68
CA GLN A 47 -24.48 44.82 -28.95
C GLN A 47 -23.22 45.66 -28.68
N THR A 48 -23.01 46.72 -29.46
CA THR A 48 -21.77 47.55 -29.36
C THR A 48 -21.53 48.08 -27.96
N SER A 49 -22.58 48.48 -27.23
CA SER A 49 -22.49 48.96 -25.85
C SER A 49 -22.02 47.87 -24.88
N THR A 50 -22.58 46.66 -25.02
CA THR A 50 -22.22 45.48 -24.22
C THR A 50 -20.80 45.00 -24.56
N ALA A 51 -20.46 44.93 -25.85
CA ALA A 51 -19.12 44.48 -26.29
C ALA A 51 -17.99 45.32 -25.72
N LYS A 52 -18.13 46.69 -25.73
CA LYS A 52 -17.15 47.63 -25.16
C LYS A 52 -16.91 47.38 -23.66
N LYS A 53 -17.96 47.03 -22.90
CA LYS A 53 -17.83 46.73 -21.46
C LYS A 53 -17.23 45.35 -21.23
N VAL A 54 -17.65 44.34 -22.02
CA VAL A 54 -17.12 42.98 -21.93
C VAL A 54 -15.62 42.95 -22.20
N VAL A 55 -15.11 43.68 -23.20
CA VAL A 55 -13.66 43.81 -23.44
C VAL A 55 -12.94 44.32 -22.18
N LYS A 56 -13.44 45.41 -21.55
CA LYS A 56 -12.84 45.96 -20.32
C LYS A 56 -12.94 44.97 -19.13
N ILE A 57 -13.99 44.16 -19.06
CA ILE A 57 -14.14 43.11 -18.03
C ILE A 57 -13.07 42.04 -18.25
N VAL A 58 -12.86 41.61 -19.50
CA VAL A 58 -11.80 40.63 -19.83
C VAL A 58 -10.43 41.21 -19.49
N GLU A 59 -10.12 42.45 -19.92
CA GLU A 59 -8.85 43.13 -19.59
C GLU A 59 -8.61 43.19 -18.07
N ALA A 60 -9.66 43.47 -17.28
CA ALA A 60 -9.55 43.49 -15.82
C ALA A 60 -9.31 42.11 -15.22
N LEU A 61 -9.96 41.07 -15.74
CA LEU A 61 -9.83 39.70 -15.24
C LEU A 61 -8.53 39.02 -15.68
N GLU A 62 -7.99 39.37 -16.85
CA GLU A 62 -6.74 38.84 -17.41
C GLU A 62 -5.52 39.68 -17.06
N ARG A 63 -5.68 40.69 -16.20
CA ARG A 63 -4.58 41.56 -15.80
C ARG A 63 -3.48 40.73 -15.13
N GLN A 64 -2.24 41.03 -15.55
CA GLN A 64 -1.04 40.41 -14.98
C GLN A 64 -0.15 41.46 -14.35
N LYS A 65 0.62 41.06 -13.35
CA LYS A 65 1.69 41.88 -12.75
C LYS A 65 3.02 41.14 -12.90
N THR A 66 4.08 41.94 -13.13
CA THR A 66 5.44 41.39 -13.15
C THR A 66 5.97 41.31 -11.72
N ILE A 67 6.37 40.17 -11.29
CA ILE A 67 7.03 39.92 -10.00
C ILE A 67 8.48 39.48 -10.23
N LYS A 68 9.35 39.77 -9.27
CA LYS A 68 10.73 39.29 -9.26
C LYS A 68 10.80 38.04 -8.38
N VAL A 69 11.16 36.91 -8.96
CA VAL A 69 11.35 35.64 -8.26
C VAL A 69 12.83 35.25 -8.30
N PRO A 70 13.35 34.53 -7.30
CA PRO A 70 14.72 34.01 -7.33
C PRO A 70 14.95 33.16 -8.59
N ASP A 71 16.09 33.37 -9.25
CA ASP A 71 16.49 32.56 -10.41
C ASP A 71 16.86 31.14 -9.93
N PRO A 72 16.16 30.08 -10.39
CA PRO A 72 16.46 28.73 -9.96
C PRO A 72 17.81 28.19 -10.44
N GLU A 73 18.41 28.84 -11.49
CA GLU A 73 19.69 28.43 -12.06
C GLU A 73 20.87 29.28 -11.58
N ASN A 74 20.62 30.46 -10.96
CA ASN A 74 21.65 31.39 -10.52
C ASN A 74 21.35 31.95 -9.13
N GLU A 75 22.02 31.44 -8.13
CA GLU A 75 21.89 31.84 -6.73
C GLU A 75 22.20 33.37 -6.58
N GLY A 76 21.27 34.09 -5.97
CA GLY A 76 21.41 35.54 -5.75
C GLY A 76 20.91 36.43 -6.88
N LYS A 77 20.46 35.90 -8.02
CA LYS A 77 19.80 36.63 -9.08
C LYS A 77 18.29 36.50 -9.02
N PHE A 78 17.60 37.44 -9.65
CA PHE A 78 16.15 37.44 -9.78
C PHE A 78 15.78 37.48 -11.26
N ILE A 79 14.75 36.72 -11.62
CA ILE A 79 14.11 36.76 -12.93
C ILE A 79 12.74 37.45 -12.80
N GLU A 80 12.30 38.08 -13.85
CA GLU A 80 10.95 38.65 -13.95
C GLU A 80 10.00 37.55 -14.41
N LYS A 81 8.90 37.39 -13.66
CA LYS A 81 7.83 36.44 -13.95
C LYS A 81 6.50 37.16 -13.95
N GLU A 82 5.67 36.90 -14.94
CA GLU A 82 4.29 37.38 -14.94
C GLU A 82 3.44 36.48 -14.02
N GLU A 83 2.62 37.11 -13.20
CA GLU A 83 1.67 36.47 -12.29
C GLU A 83 0.28 37.12 -12.49
N ASP A 84 -0.75 36.29 -12.48
CA ASP A 84 -2.13 36.76 -12.61
C ASP A 84 -2.48 37.67 -11.43
N ASP A 85 -3.04 38.85 -11.74
CA ASP A 85 -3.43 39.88 -10.78
C ASP A 85 -4.79 40.46 -11.18
N PRO A 86 -5.86 39.68 -11.23
CA PRO A 86 -7.16 40.09 -11.73
C PRO A 86 -7.76 41.24 -10.89
N ASP A 87 -8.28 42.25 -11.58
CA ASP A 87 -8.99 43.36 -10.95
C ASP A 87 -10.48 43.04 -10.82
N TYR A 88 -10.82 42.26 -9.83
CA TYR A 88 -12.21 41.88 -9.56
C TYR A 88 -13.09 43.08 -9.19
N VAL A 89 -12.53 44.13 -8.60
CA VAL A 89 -13.29 45.36 -8.25
C VAL A 89 -13.77 46.03 -9.50
N LYS A 90 -12.87 46.25 -10.45
CA LYS A 90 -13.22 46.88 -11.75
C LYS A 90 -14.18 46.01 -12.57
N ALA A 91 -13.96 44.73 -12.57
CA ALA A 91 -14.87 43.80 -13.26
C ALA A 91 -16.30 43.82 -12.68
N ARG A 92 -16.45 43.88 -11.35
CA ARG A 92 -17.78 44.01 -10.68
C ARG A 92 -18.46 45.35 -10.98
N GLU A 93 -17.73 46.44 -10.99
CA GLU A 93 -18.28 47.76 -11.36
C GLU A 93 -18.93 47.71 -12.76
N LEU A 94 -18.17 47.21 -13.73
CA LEU A 94 -18.64 47.10 -15.13
C LEU A 94 -19.81 46.14 -15.29
N LEU A 95 -19.78 45.02 -14.58
CA LEU A 95 -20.88 44.05 -14.56
C LEU A 95 -22.13 44.60 -13.88
N THR A 96 -21.99 45.40 -12.82
CA THR A 96 -23.09 46.05 -12.15
C THR A 96 -23.77 47.07 -13.09
N GLU A 97 -22.99 47.82 -13.88
CA GLU A 97 -23.53 48.70 -14.91
C GLU A 97 -24.31 47.92 -15.99
N LEU A 98 -23.82 46.75 -16.40
CA LEU A 98 -24.56 45.86 -17.33
C LEU A 98 -25.85 45.35 -16.71
N LEU A 99 -25.79 44.89 -15.45
CA LEU A 99 -26.94 44.38 -14.73
C LEU A 99 -28.03 45.41 -14.53
N ASN A 100 -27.69 46.68 -14.26
CA ASN A 100 -28.64 47.79 -14.15
C ASN A 100 -29.35 48.09 -15.46
N ASN A 101 -28.68 47.87 -16.61
CA ASN A 101 -29.22 48.09 -17.95
C ASN A 101 -29.71 46.79 -18.60
N ARG A 102 -29.93 45.71 -17.85
CA ARG A 102 -30.28 44.37 -18.41
C ARG A 102 -31.57 44.31 -19.23
N SER A 103 -32.52 45.24 -18.95
CA SER A 103 -33.78 45.31 -19.69
C SER A 103 -33.59 45.71 -21.15
N GLU A 104 -32.53 46.48 -21.47
CA GLU A 104 -32.19 46.93 -22.82
C GLU A 104 -31.28 45.95 -23.56
N MET A 105 -30.76 44.94 -22.86
CA MET A 105 -29.85 43.97 -23.42
C MET A 105 -30.62 42.84 -24.17
N LYS A 106 -30.03 42.37 -25.27
CA LYS A 106 -30.49 41.15 -25.95
C LYS A 106 -30.22 39.91 -25.10
N SER A 107 -30.95 38.83 -25.37
CA SER A 107 -30.78 37.57 -24.63
C SER A 107 -29.36 37.05 -24.66
N TYR A 108 -28.67 37.14 -25.80
CA TYR A 108 -27.24 36.74 -25.87
C TYR A 108 -26.36 37.59 -24.99
N ASP A 109 -26.54 38.93 -25.00
CA ASP A 109 -25.75 39.85 -24.14
C ASP A 109 -25.96 39.51 -22.67
N ARG A 110 -27.19 39.28 -22.23
CA ARG A 110 -27.48 38.86 -20.84
C ARG A 110 -26.84 37.52 -20.51
N SER A 111 -26.81 36.56 -21.44
CA SER A 111 -26.14 35.28 -21.17
C SER A 111 -24.64 35.43 -20.92
N VAL A 112 -23.97 36.33 -21.67
CA VAL A 112 -22.54 36.64 -21.47
C VAL A 112 -22.34 37.36 -20.15
N MET A 113 -23.16 38.34 -19.81
CA MET A 113 -23.12 39.04 -18.52
C MET A 113 -23.27 38.05 -17.34
N TRP A 114 -24.25 37.14 -17.39
CA TRP A 114 -24.46 36.15 -16.33
C TRP A 114 -23.30 35.16 -16.21
N ASN A 115 -22.63 34.81 -17.31
CA ASN A 115 -21.42 34.01 -17.27
C ASN A 115 -20.30 34.64 -16.45
N TYR A 116 -20.02 35.96 -16.69
CA TYR A 116 -19.00 36.69 -15.93
C TYR A 116 -19.40 36.87 -14.46
N TRP A 117 -20.69 37.11 -14.16
CA TRP A 117 -21.15 37.14 -12.77
C TRP A 117 -20.97 35.78 -12.09
N GLY A 118 -21.30 34.71 -12.76
CA GLY A 118 -21.08 33.35 -12.25
C GLY A 118 -19.62 33.08 -11.93
N TYR A 119 -18.71 33.52 -12.81
CA TYR A 119 -17.28 33.41 -12.59
C TYR A 119 -16.78 34.19 -11.38
N ILE A 120 -17.19 35.47 -11.25
CA ILE A 120 -16.76 36.33 -10.14
C ILE A 120 -17.26 35.77 -8.80
N TYR A 121 -18.54 35.39 -8.72
CA TYR A 121 -19.07 34.80 -7.50
C TYR A 121 -18.37 33.45 -7.18
N PHE A 122 -18.02 32.67 -8.20
CA PHE A 122 -17.24 31.47 -8.01
C PHE A 122 -15.84 31.77 -7.42
N SER A 123 -15.17 32.79 -7.94
CA SER A 123 -13.85 33.24 -7.45
C SER A 123 -13.88 33.78 -6.02
N ASP A 124 -15.03 34.33 -5.60
CA ASP A 124 -15.29 34.78 -4.22
C ASP A 124 -15.73 33.64 -3.29
N GLU A 125 -15.82 32.40 -3.80
CA GLU A 125 -16.39 31.23 -3.09
C GLU A 125 -17.87 31.40 -2.69
N ASP A 126 -18.57 32.41 -3.25
CA ASP A 126 -20.02 32.59 -3.10
C ASP A 126 -20.76 31.67 -4.08
N TYR A 127 -20.74 30.39 -3.74
CA TYR A 127 -21.31 29.36 -4.62
C TYR A 127 -22.80 29.51 -4.82
N ASP A 128 -23.54 30.08 -3.88
CA ASP A 128 -24.99 30.27 -4.00
C ASP A 128 -25.30 31.34 -5.05
N GLN A 129 -24.58 32.47 -5.06
CA GLN A 129 -24.70 33.49 -6.09
C GLN A 129 -24.14 33.01 -7.45
N ALA A 130 -23.06 32.24 -7.45
CA ALA A 130 -22.55 31.64 -8.67
C ALA A 130 -23.59 30.70 -9.31
N MET A 131 -24.22 29.83 -8.52
CA MET A 131 -25.31 28.96 -9.02
C MET A 131 -26.48 29.78 -9.54
N TYR A 132 -26.89 30.82 -8.84
CA TYR A 132 -27.95 31.71 -9.30
C TYR A 132 -27.61 32.32 -10.66
N ALA A 133 -26.41 32.86 -10.85
CA ALA A 133 -25.98 33.48 -12.08
C ALA A 133 -26.01 32.49 -13.26
N TYR A 134 -25.47 31.25 -13.07
CA TYR A 134 -25.55 30.22 -14.10
C TYR A 134 -26.96 29.77 -14.39
N GLU A 135 -27.86 29.70 -13.41
CA GLU A 135 -29.28 29.42 -13.64
C GLU A 135 -29.98 30.52 -14.47
N GLN A 136 -29.62 31.81 -14.24
CA GLN A 136 -30.14 32.87 -15.10
C GLN A 136 -29.63 32.78 -16.54
N LEU A 137 -28.32 32.45 -16.70
CA LEU A 137 -27.74 32.18 -18.02
C LEU A 137 -28.54 31.09 -18.78
N LEU A 138 -28.82 29.98 -18.10
CA LEU A 138 -29.56 28.86 -18.73
C LEU A 138 -30.98 29.20 -19.14
N LYS A 139 -31.58 30.25 -18.56
CA LYS A 139 -32.91 30.78 -18.97
C LYS A 139 -32.85 31.65 -20.21
N GLU A 140 -31.66 32.08 -20.64
CA GLU A 140 -31.53 32.94 -21.81
C GLU A 140 -31.62 32.09 -23.12
N PRO A 141 -32.66 32.29 -23.96
CA PRO A 141 -32.90 31.43 -25.10
C PRO A 141 -31.86 31.57 -26.22
N GLU A 142 -31.12 32.68 -26.24
CA GLU A 142 -30.06 32.90 -27.22
C GLU A 142 -28.66 32.57 -26.71
N ALA A 143 -28.50 32.00 -25.50
CA ALA A 143 -27.22 31.47 -25.04
C ALA A 143 -26.67 30.47 -26.08
N THR A 144 -25.39 30.62 -26.43
CA THR A 144 -24.75 29.69 -27.38
C THR A 144 -24.57 28.31 -26.75
N VAL A 145 -24.50 27.28 -27.60
CA VAL A 145 -24.33 25.90 -27.10
C VAL A 145 -23.07 25.77 -26.23
N PRO A 146 -21.86 26.30 -26.60
CA PRO A 146 -20.70 26.21 -25.76
C PRO A 146 -20.91 26.90 -24.40
N LEU A 147 -21.50 28.10 -24.39
CA LEU A 147 -21.73 28.84 -23.15
C LEU A 147 -22.71 28.10 -22.23
N ARG A 148 -23.77 27.56 -22.81
CA ARG A 148 -24.82 26.80 -22.13
C ARG A 148 -24.27 25.50 -21.55
N THR A 149 -23.52 24.73 -22.34
CA THR A 149 -22.95 23.45 -21.87
C THR A 149 -21.86 23.68 -20.80
N ALA A 150 -21.00 24.70 -20.94
CA ALA A 150 -20.04 25.06 -19.89
C ALA A 150 -20.75 25.43 -18.57
N SER A 151 -21.82 26.26 -18.65
CA SER A 151 -22.60 26.65 -17.48
C SER A 151 -23.33 25.50 -16.82
N LEU A 152 -23.87 24.54 -17.61
CA LEU A 152 -24.49 23.33 -17.09
C LEU A 152 -23.49 22.48 -16.30
N LEU A 153 -22.28 22.30 -16.84
CA LEU A 153 -21.25 21.51 -16.16
C LEU A 153 -20.80 22.19 -14.87
N THR A 154 -20.53 23.50 -14.90
CA THR A 154 -20.16 24.26 -13.70
C THR A 154 -21.27 24.22 -12.65
N LEU A 155 -22.51 24.45 -13.04
CA LEU A 155 -23.67 24.39 -12.15
C LEU A 155 -23.85 22.99 -11.54
N ALA A 156 -23.60 21.93 -12.33
CA ALA A 156 -23.59 20.56 -11.82
C ALA A 156 -22.51 20.36 -10.75
N GLN A 157 -21.29 20.78 -11.03
CA GLN A 157 -20.16 20.67 -10.10
C GLN A 157 -20.43 21.44 -8.80
N LEU A 158 -20.96 22.67 -8.89
CA LEU A 158 -21.32 23.47 -7.71
C LEU A 158 -22.40 22.78 -6.86
N ASN A 159 -23.41 22.18 -7.51
CA ASN A 159 -24.40 21.39 -6.77
C ASN A 159 -23.80 20.18 -6.08
N LEU A 160 -22.82 19.50 -6.69
CA LEU A 160 -22.10 18.39 -6.05
C LEU A 160 -21.26 18.87 -4.86
N VAL A 161 -20.59 20.01 -4.97
CA VAL A 161 -19.83 20.64 -3.84
C VAL A 161 -20.78 20.95 -2.67
N LYS A 162 -21.99 21.41 -2.96
CA LYS A 162 -23.03 21.71 -1.95
C LYS A 162 -23.79 20.46 -1.49
N GLU A 163 -23.36 19.26 -1.87
CA GLU A 163 -24.00 17.97 -1.57
C GLU A 163 -25.44 17.83 -2.11
N ASN A 164 -25.83 18.66 -3.09
CA ASN A 164 -27.09 18.57 -3.77
C ASN A 164 -27.04 17.49 -4.89
N TRP A 165 -26.78 16.24 -4.49
CA TRP A 165 -26.45 15.11 -5.38
C TRP A 165 -27.46 14.93 -6.51
N ASP A 166 -28.76 14.92 -6.20
CA ASP A 166 -29.82 14.71 -7.18
C ASP A 166 -29.87 15.79 -8.26
N LYS A 167 -29.68 17.06 -7.86
CA LYS A 167 -29.66 18.17 -8.81
C LYS A 167 -28.38 18.15 -9.65
N GLY A 168 -27.22 17.90 -9.00
CA GLY A 168 -25.95 17.76 -9.69
C GLY A 168 -25.98 16.66 -10.75
N ILE A 169 -26.47 15.46 -10.40
CA ILE A 169 -26.61 14.32 -11.33
C ILE A 169 -27.54 14.68 -12.50
N ARG A 170 -28.70 15.28 -12.24
CA ARG A 170 -29.61 15.70 -13.32
C ARG A 170 -28.94 16.66 -14.29
N LEU A 171 -28.18 17.63 -13.76
CA LEU A 171 -27.46 18.60 -14.59
C LEU A 171 -26.33 17.96 -15.40
N ILE A 172 -25.60 16.98 -14.84
CA ILE A 172 -24.60 16.20 -15.60
C ILE A 172 -25.28 15.45 -16.75
N LEU A 173 -26.38 14.75 -16.47
CA LEU A 173 -27.13 14.00 -17.50
C LEU A 173 -27.68 14.93 -18.59
N GLN A 174 -28.20 16.11 -18.23
CA GLN A 174 -28.61 17.12 -19.16
C GLN A 174 -27.43 17.61 -19.99
N TRP A 175 -26.30 17.94 -19.36
CA TRP A 175 -25.08 18.33 -20.06
C TRP A 175 -24.61 17.26 -21.06
N MET A 176 -24.58 15.98 -20.64
CA MET A 176 -24.20 14.85 -21.50
C MET A 176 -25.16 14.72 -22.74
N SER A 177 -26.43 15.12 -22.61
CA SER A 177 -27.38 15.10 -23.71
C SER A 177 -27.24 16.29 -24.70
N GLU A 178 -26.58 17.37 -24.25
CA GLU A 178 -26.41 18.59 -25.05
C GLU A 178 -25.04 18.71 -25.73
N VAL A 179 -24.04 17.93 -25.24
CA VAL A 179 -22.70 17.91 -25.86
C VAL A 179 -22.64 16.97 -27.05
N GLU A 180 -21.81 17.27 -28.02
CA GLU A 180 -21.66 16.49 -29.25
C GLU A 180 -20.98 15.14 -28.97
N ASN A 181 -19.97 15.14 -28.07
CA ASN A 181 -19.20 13.94 -27.68
C ASN A 181 -19.17 13.81 -26.17
N VAL A 182 -19.66 12.69 -25.67
CA VAL A 182 -19.56 12.31 -24.26
C VAL A 182 -18.25 11.55 -24.07
N THR A 183 -17.35 12.10 -23.27
CA THR A 183 -16.00 11.54 -23.05
C THR A 183 -15.98 10.59 -21.87
N ALA A 184 -14.92 9.78 -21.77
CA ALA A 184 -14.66 8.95 -20.60
C ALA A 184 -14.65 9.74 -19.28
N GLN A 185 -14.13 10.98 -19.29
CA GLN A 185 -14.13 11.87 -18.13
C GLN A 185 -15.56 12.26 -17.68
N SER A 186 -16.51 12.34 -18.60
CA SER A 186 -17.92 12.63 -18.29
C SER A 186 -18.56 11.49 -17.47
N TYR A 187 -18.31 10.25 -17.86
CA TYR A 187 -18.78 9.08 -17.13
C TYR A 187 -18.09 8.94 -15.76
N TYR A 188 -16.80 9.27 -15.67
CA TYR A 188 -16.12 9.34 -14.38
C TYR A 188 -16.75 10.35 -13.42
N LEU A 189 -17.09 11.55 -13.93
CA LEU A 189 -17.77 12.57 -13.11
C LEU A 189 -19.13 12.07 -12.62
N LEU A 190 -19.91 11.45 -13.52
CA LEU A 190 -21.21 10.89 -13.17
C LEU A 190 -21.08 9.73 -12.17
N ALA A 191 -20.11 8.83 -12.36
CA ALA A 191 -19.80 7.75 -11.42
C ALA A 191 -19.45 8.28 -10.03
N SER A 192 -18.62 9.32 -9.98
CA SER A 192 -18.22 9.98 -8.72
C SER A 192 -19.44 10.57 -8.00
N ALA A 193 -20.35 11.23 -8.74
CA ALA A 193 -21.57 11.80 -8.18
C ALA A 193 -22.51 10.71 -7.64
N TYR A 194 -22.69 9.60 -8.35
CA TYR A 194 -23.46 8.47 -7.85
C TYR A 194 -22.82 7.79 -6.65
N TYR A 195 -21.48 7.69 -6.60
CA TYR A 195 -20.77 7.15 -5.46
C TYR A 195 -21.02 7.98 -4.19
N GLN A 196 -20.93 9.31 -4.30
CA GLN A 196 -21.19 10.22 -3.18
C GLN A 196 -22.67 10.16 -2.73
N LYS A 197 -23.59 9.97 -3.68
CA LYS A 197 -25.00 9.72 -3.38
C LYS A 197 -25.26 8.34 -2.78
N GLU A 198 -24.24 7.47 -2.69
CA GLU A 198 -24.34 6.07 -2.25
C GLU A 198 -25.16 5.15 -3.19
N ASP A 199 -25.40 5.56 -4.44
CA ASP A 199 -25.93 4.69 -5.49
C ASP A 199 -24.78 3.93 -6.18
N PHE A 200 -24.23 2.94 -5.46
CA PHE A 200 -23.04 2.23 -5.89
C PHE A 200 -23.24 1.36 -7.13
N VAL A 201 -24.48 0.97 -7.41
CA VAL A 201 -24.81 0.24 -8.65
C VAL A 201 -24.58 1.12 -9.86
N LYS A 202 -25.12 2.34 -9.84
CA LYS A 202 -24.92 3.29 -10.94
C LYS A 202 -23.50 3.84 -10.96
N ALA A 203 -22.87 4.05 -9.79
CA ALA A 203 -21.48 4.46 -9.70
C ALA A 203 -20.56 3.46 -10.41
N ARG A 204 -20.71 2.16 -10.12
CA ARG A 204 -19.97 1.08 -10.77
C ARG A 204 -20.19 1.09 -12.28
N SER A 205 -21.43 1.04 -12.73
CA SER A 205 -21.78 0.95 -14.16
C SER A 205 -21.19 2.12 -14.97
N ASN A 206 -21.28 3.36 -14.43
CA ASN A 206 -20.70 4.52 -15.09
C ASN A 206 -19.16 4.52 -15.04
N MET A 207 -18.56 3.94 -13.97
CA MET A 207 -17.10 3.82 -13.90
C MET A 207 -16.56 2.80 -14.89
N GLU A 208 -17.24 1.66 -15.04
CA GLU A 208 -16.92 0.64 -16.05
C GLU A 208 -16.97 1.25 -17.46
N GLU A 209 -17.99 2.06 -17.74
CA GLU A 209 -18.12 2.75 -19.04
C GLU A 209 -17.03 3.80 -19.25
N ALA A 210 -16.65 4.55 -18.21
CA ALA A 210 -15.53 5.50 -18.27
C ALA A 210 -14.22 4.80 -18.64
N ILE A 211 -13.92 3.67 -18.00
CA ILE A 211 -12.72 2.87 -18.27
C ILE A 211 -12.74 2.33 -19.69
N ARG A 212 -13.85 1.73 -20.10
CA ARG A 212 -14.03 1.17 -21.45
C ARG A 212 -13.83 2.23 -22.54
N LEU A 213 -14.39 3.43 -22.38
CA LEU A 213 -14.21 4.52 -23.34
C LEU A 213 -12.78 5.01 -23.40
N ALA A 214 -12.10 5.15 -22.27
CA ALA A 214 -10.69 5.55 -22.24
C ALA A 214 -9.81 4.57 -23.01
N GLU A 215 -10.06 3.27 -22.87
CA GLU A 215 -9.35 2.22 -23.60
C GLU A 215 -9.64 2.27 -25.11
N VAL A 216 -10.89 2.51 -25.49
CA VAL A 216 -11.29 2.70 -26.91
C VAL A 216 -10.66 3.95 -27.51
N GLU A 217 -10.54 5.02 -26.74
CA GLU A 217 -9.88 6.27 -27.13
C GLU A 217 -8.34 6.16 -27.12
N GLY A 218 -7.78 5.02 -26.71
CA GLY A 218 -6.36 4.69 -26.78
C GLY A 218 -5.51 5.26 -25.65
N TYR A 219 -6.11 5.70 -24.55
CA TYR A 219 -5.33 6.15 -23.40
C TYR A 219 -5.66 5.33 -22.14
N ARG A 220 -4.66 5.30 -21.23
CA ARG A 220 -4.81 4.56 -19.98
C ARG A 220 -5.70 5.35 -19.00
N PRO A 221 -6.74 4.72 -18.42
CA PRO A 221 -7.52 5.32 -17.34
C PRO A 221 -6.63 5.74 -16.17
N LYS A 222 -6.97 6.88 -15.54
CA LYS A 222 -6.20 7.41 -14.39
C LYS A 222 -6.31 6.47 -13.20
N GLU A 223 -5.28 6.46 -12.34
CA GLU A 223 -5.24 5.68 -11.09
C GLU A 223 -6.53 5.76 -10.27
N GLY A 224 -7.03 6.99 -10.05
CA GLY A 224 -8.24 7.23 -9.26
C GLY A 224 -9.51 6.57 -9.81
N TRP A 225 -9.55 6.23 -11.11
CA TRP A 225 -10.69 5.56 -11.73
C TRP A 225 -10.78 4.11 -11.27
N TYR A 226 -9.65 3.42 -11.27
CA TYR A 226 -9.56 2.04 -10.75
C TYR A 226 -9.82 1.98 -9.24
N VAL A 227 -9.32 2.97 -8.50
CA VAL A 227 -9.57 3.08 -7.05
C VAL A 227 -11.07 3.27 -6.77
N LEU A 228 -11.76 4.13 -7.52
CA LEU A 228 -13.19 4.33 -7.38
C LEU A 228 -13.98 3.06 -7.74
N LEU A 229 -13.60 2.36 -8.82
CA LEU A 229 -14.24 1.11 -9.21
C LEU A 229 -14.07 0.03 -8.13
N ALA A 230 -12.86 -0.14 -7.58
CA ALA A 230 -12.62 -1.07 -6.48
C ALA A 230 -13.44 -0.73 -5.24
N ALA A 231 -13.60 0.57 -4.93
CA ALA A 231 -14.43 1.04 -3.83
C ALA A 231 -15.93 0.73 -4.07
N CYS A 232 -16.42 0.87 -5.31
CA CYS A 232 -17.80 0.48 -5.66
C CYS A 232 -18.04 -1.01 -5.38
N PHE A 233 -17.12 -1.90 -5.80
CA PHE A 233 -17.24 -3.33 -5.52
C PHE A 233 -17.22 -3.65 -4.02
N SER A 234 -16.40 -2.93 -3.24
CA SER A 234 -16.37 -3.09 -1.77
C SER A 234 -17.71 -2.72 -1.14
N GLU A 235 -18.25 -1.55 -1.46
CA GLU A 235 -19.53 -1.09 -0.92
C GLU A 235 -20.70 -2.01 -1.32
N LEU A 236 -20.72 -2.47 -2.57
CA LEU A 236 -21.75 -3.40 -3.07
C LEU A 236 -21.69 -4.76 -2.35
N LYS A 237 -20.49 -5.27 -2.07
CA LYS A 237 -20.26 -6.49 -1.28
C LYS A 237 -20.71 -6.29 0.17
N ASP A 238 -20.25 -5.22 0.82
CA ASP A 238 -20.52 -4.94 2.24
C ASP A 238 -22.03 -4.74 2.48
N ARG A 239 -22.75 -4.16 1.50
CA ARG A 239 -24.20 -4.02 1.51
C ARG A 239 -24.96 -5.26 1.04
N LYS A 240 -24.25 -6.35 0.70
CA LYS A 240 -24.81 -7.62 0.21
C LYS A 240 -25.68 -7.47 -1.06
N ILE A 241 -25.38 -6.49 -1.91
CA ILE A 241 -26.04 -6.27 -3.20
C ILE A 241 -25.49 -7.25 -4.22
N ILE A 242 -24.20 -7.60 -4.11
CA ILE A 242 -23.53 -8.62 -4.92
C ILE A 242 -22.88 -9.66 -4.03
N GLY A 243 -22.66 -10.85 -4.57
CA GLY A 243 -21.98 -11.93 -3.86
C GLY A 243 -20.51 -11.57 -3.53
N PRO A 244 -20.00 -12.01 -2.37
CA PRO A 244 -18.63 -11.70 -1.96
C PRO A 244 -17.58 -12.27 -2.92
N GLU A 245 -17.76 -13.47 -3.41
CA GLU A 245 -16.84 -14.12 -4.35
C GLU A 245 -16.69 -13.31 -5.64
N TYR A 246 -17.81 -12.95 -6.26
CA TYR A 246 -17.81 -12.11 -7.47
C TYR A 246 -17.13 -10.77 -7.23
N ALA A 247 -17.41 -10.10 -6.09
CA ALA A 247 -16.81 -8.81 -5.77
C ALA A 247 -15.29 -8.92 -5.59
N LEU A 248 -14.82 -9.97 -4.91
CA LEU A 248 -13.40 -10.21 -4.68
C LEU A 248 -12.67 -10.52 -6.00
N GLU A 249 -13.25 -11.31 -6.89
CA GLU A 249 -12.68 -11.57 -8.22
C GLU A 249 -12.50 -10.29 -9.03
N GLN A 250 -13.52 -9.41 -9.05
CA GLN A 250 -13.42 -8.11 -9.73
C GLN A 250 -12.35 -7.23 -9.09
N GLN A 251 -12.27 -7.21 -7.76
CA GLN A 251 -11.24 -6.45 -7.03
C GLN A 251 -9.84 -6.96 -7.33
N VAL A 252 -9.63 -8.28 -7.45
CA VAL A 252 -8.34 -8.86 -7.87
C VAL A 252 -7.90 -8.26 -9.20
N GLY A 253 -8.74 -8.34 -10.25
CA GLY A 253 -8.41 -7.80 -11.56
C GLY A 253 -8.07 -6.30 -11.54
N ILE A 254 -8.82 -5.51 -10.76
CA ILE A 254 -8.55 -4.08 -10.59
C ILE A 254 -7.20 -3.84 -9.88
N TYR A 255 -6.93 -4.55 -8.78
CA TYR A 255 -5.68 -4.38 -8.04
C TYR A 255 -4.46 -4.90 -8.80
N GLU A 256 -4.60 -5.95 -9.62
CA GLU A 256 -3.55 -6.40 -10.54
C GLU A 256 -3.16 -5.30 -11.55
N ILE A 257 -4.16 -4.58 -12.08
CA ILE A 257 -3.89 -3.40 -12.92
C ILE A 257 -3.17 -2.31 -12.11
N LEU A 258 -3.63 -2.04 -10.89
CA LEU A 258 -3.03 -1.00 -10.05
C LEU A 258 -1.58 -1.33 -9.63
N VAL A 259 -1.26 -2.56 -9.26
CA VAL A 259 0.13 -2.94 -8.91
C VAL A 259 1.06 -2.95 -10.11
N ASN A 260 0.55 -3.21 -11.31
CA ASN A 260 1.34 -3.21 -12.53
C ASN A 260 1.64 -1.79 -13.04
N TYR A 261 0.65 -0.93 -13.06
CA TYR A 261 0.77 0.40 -13.68
C TYR A 261 0.99 1.54 -12.70
N TYR A 262 0.58 1.37 -11.43
CA TYR A 262 0.69 2.36 -10.36
C TYR A 262 1.26 1.71 -9.09
N PRO A 263 2.49 1.17 -9.10
CA PRO A 263 3.03 0.29 -8.06
C PRO A 263 3.24 1.02 -6.74
N LYS A 264 2.17 1.15 -5.96
CA LYS A 264 2.18 1.70 -4.60
C LYS A 264 1.95 0.59 -3.58
N LYS A 265 2.65 0.65 -2.44
CA LYS A 265 2.49 -0.31 -1.34
C LYS A 265 1.03 -0.64 -1.02
N LEU A 266 0.17 0.40 -0.99
CA LEU A 266 -1.25 0.23 -0.68
C LEU A 266 -1.93 -0.82 -1.56
N TYR A 267 -1.64 -0.81 -2.87
CA TYR A 267 -2.30 -1.73 -3.82
C TYR A 267 -1.81 -3.16 -3.68
N PHE A 268 -0.53 -3.38 -3.37
CA PHE A 268 -0.01 -4.70 -3.03
C PHE A 268 -0.68 -5.26 -1.77
N LEU A 269 -0.88 -4.43 -0.75
CA LEU A 269 -1.57 -4.85 0.48
C LEU A 269 -3.06 -5.12 0.23
N GLN A 270 -3.73 -4.33 -0.61
CA GLN A 270 -5.13 -4.58 -0.99
C GLN A 270 -5.25 -5.88 -1.80
N LEU A 271 -4.41 -6.07 -2.82
CA LEU A 271 -4.39 -7.29 -3.61
C LEU A 271 -4.13 -8.53 -2.74
N GLY A 272 -3.10 -8.48 -1.90
CA GLY A 272 -2.77 -9.55 -0.98
C GLY A 272 -3.91 -9.85 0.00
N GLY A 273 -4.53 -8.81 0.56
CA GLY A 273 -5.69 -8.95 1.45
C GLY A 273 -6.92 -9.53 0.76
N THR A 274 -7.10 -9.23 -0.54
CA THR A 274 -8.18 -9.81 -1.36
C THR A 274 -7.91 -11.30 -1.60
N TYR A 275 -6.69 -11.69 -1.98
CA TYR A 275 -6.31 -13.09 -2.13
C TYR A 275 -6.45 -13.88 -0.83
N GLN A 276 -6.12 -13.27 0.32
CA GLN A 276 -6.29 -13.89 1.63
C GLN A 276 -7.78 -14.15 1.95
N GLN A 277 -8.68 -13.21 1.61
CA GLN A 277 -10.12 -13.41 1.77
C GLN A 277 -10.68 -14.51 0.88
N MET A 278 -10.03 -14.79 -0.26
CA MET A 278 -10.37 -15.89 -1.19
C MET A 278 -9.67 -17.21 -0.87
N ASP A 279 -8.93 -17.30 0.25
CA ASP A 279 -8.06 -18.42 0.62
C ASP A 279 -6.99 -18.78 -0.44
N ARG A 280 -6.61 -17.84 -1.28
CA ARG A 280 -5.58 -17.97 -2.31
C ARG A 280 -4.20 -17.65 -1.72
N GLN A 281 -3.70 -18.54 -0.87
CA GLN A 281 -2.48 -18.33 -0.08
C GLN A 281 -1.22 -18.17 -0.95
N ASP A 282 -1.14 -18.85 -2.08
CA ASP A 282 0.01 -18.74 -2.99
C ASP A 282 0.10 -17.37 -3.65
N ASP A 283 -1.04 -16.86 -4.11
CA ASP A 283 -1.12 -15.53 -4.73
C ASP A 283 -0.86 -14.42 -3.71
N TYR A 284 -1.32 -14.61 -2.47
CA TYR A 284 -0.99 -13.72 -1.36
C TYR A 284 0.53 -13.66 -1.11
N MET A 285 1.18 -14.82 -1.02
CA MET A 285 2.64 -14.90 -0.84
C MET A 285 3.38 -14.24 -2.00
N LEU A 286 3.00 -14.53 -3.25
CA LEU A 286 3.62 -13.93 -4.44
C LEU A 286 3.44 -12.42 -4.48
N THR A 287 2.28 -11.92 -4.05
CA THR A 287 2.01 -10.48 -3.94
C THR A 287 2.89 -9.80 -2.89
N LEU A 288 3.04 -10.41 -1.70
CA LEU A 288 3.95 -9.91 -0.67
C LEU A 288 5.42 -9.96 -1.14
N LYS A 289 5.79 -11.03 -1.84
CA LYS A 289 7.14 -11.15 -2.41
C LYS A 289 7.38 -10.05 -3.44
N ALA A 290 6.44 -9.79 -4.34
CA ALA A 290 6.55 -8.72 -5.32
C ALA A 290 6.68 -7.33 -4.66
N ALA A 291 5.94 -7.09 -3.56
CA ALA A 291 6.10 -5.87 -2.76
C ALA A 291 7.48 -5.79 -2.08
N TYR A 292 8.00 -6.91 -1.59
CA TYR A 292 9.34 -7.01 -1.02
C TYR A 292 10.42 -6.73 -2.08
N ASP A 293 10.35 -7.34 -3.25
CA ASP A 293 11.31 -7.17 -4.35
C ASP A 293 11.35 -5.71 -4.87
N LYS A 294 10.24 -4.97 -4.72
CA LYS A 294 10.14 -3.53 -5.02
C LYS A 294 10.51 -2.61 -3.84
N ASP A 295 11.03 -3.15 -2.76
CA ASP A 295 11.39 -2.43 -1.52
C ASP A 295 10.24 -1.63 -0.88
N LEU A 296 8.99 -2.05 -1.09
CA LEU A 296 7.80 -1.36 -0.59
C LEU A 296 7.42 -1.75 0.85
N LEU A 297 7.93 -2.88 1.36
CA LEU A 297 7.63 -3.31 2.73
C LEU A 297 8.41 -2.46 3.75
N ASN A 298 7.73 -2.02 4.81
CA ASN A 298 8.32 -1.20 5.86
C ASN A 298 7.75 -1.46 7.26
N LYS A 299 7.04 -2.59 7.46
CA LYS A 299 6.53 -3.02 8.77
C LYS A 299 7.04 -4.41 9.12
N GLU A 300 7.39 -4.61 10.39
CA GLU A 300 7.86 -5.90 10.93
C GLU A 300 6.93 -7.05 10.55
N GLY A 301 5.61 -6.85 10.73
CA GLY A 301 4.62 -7.89 10.42
C GLY A 301 4.60 -8.34 8.95
N GLU A 302 4.90 -7.45 8.01
CA GLU A 302 4.92 -7.77 6.57
C GLU A 302 6.11 -8.69 6.23
N TYR A 303 7.30 -8.40 6.77
CA TYR A 303 8.49 -9.25 6.62
C TYR A 303 8.28 -10.62 7.26
N LEU A 304 7.73 -10.64 8.48
CA LEU A 304 7.50 -11.90 9.20
C LEU A 304 6.40 -12.74 8.54
N ALA A 305 5.35 -12.12 8.00
CA ALA A 305 4.32 -12.83 7.23
C ALA A 305 4.91 -13.49 5.98
N LEU A 306 5.71 -12.75 5.20
CA LEU A 306 6.39 -13.31 4.03
C LEU A 306 7.32 -14.46 4.41
N ALA A 307 8.13 -14.29 5.47
CA ALA A 307 9.03 -15.33 5.94
C ALA A 307 8.29 -16.61 6.37
N GLN A 308 7.19 -16.47 7.12
CA GLN A 308 6.36 -17.60 7.54
C GLN A 308 5.75 -18.33 6.35
N MET A 309 5.26 -17.60 5.34
CA MET A 309 4.71 -18.22 4.14
C MET A 309 5.77 -18.95 3.32
N LEU A 310 6.98 -18.39 3.23
CA LEU A 310 8.11 -19.06 2.60
C LEU A 310 8.49 -20.36 3.33
N LEU A 311 8.43 -20.37 4.67
CA LEU A 311 8.63 -21.60 5.46
C LEU A 311 7.55 -22.66 5.17
N LEU A 312 6.28 -22.26 5.11
CA LEU A 312 5.17 -23.15 4.75
C LEU A 312 5.36 -23.76 3.35
N LYS A 313 5.94 -23.00 2.43
CA LYS A 313 6.30 -23.45 1.08
C LYS A 313 7.66 -24.17 1.00
N LYS A 314 8.22 -24.58 2.14
CA LYS A 314 9.50 -25.32 2.24
C LYS A 314 10.68 -24.56 1.62
N ASN A 315 10.66 -23.24 1.75
CA ASN A 315 11.73 -22.35 1.29
C ASN A 315 12.39 -21.61 2.47
N PRO A 316 13.06 -22.32 3.39
CA PRO A 316 13.57 -21.77 4.63
C PRO A 316 14.73 -20.79 4.41
N TYR A 317 15.56 -20.99 3.39
CA TYR A 317 16.66 -20.09 3.09
C TYR A 317 16.17 -18.68 2.78
N TRP A 318 15.18 -18.55 1.88
CA TRP A 318 14.61 -17.25 1.55
C TRP A 318 13.82 -16.65 2.72
N ALA A 319 13.19 -17.48 3.55
CA ALA A 319 12.54 -17.01 4.78
C ALA A 319 13.55 -16.30 5.70
N ALA A 320 14.71 -16.91 5.92
CA ALA A 320 15.79 -16.32 6.71
C ALA A 320 16.31 -15.03 6.07
N GLN A 321 16.56 -15.02 4.76
CA GLN A 321 17.04 -13.83 4.03
C GLN A 321 16.07 -12.64 4.17
N VAL A 322 14.78 -12.88 4.08
CA VAL A 322 13.75 -11.83 4.27
C VAL A 322 13.83 -11.24 5.69
N ILE A 323 13.97 -12.07 6.72
CA ILE A 323 14.10 -11.58 8.10
C ILE A 323 15.37 -10.75 8.26
N VAL A 324 16.52 -11.24 7.77
CA VAL A 324 17.82 -10.51 7.81
C VAL A 324 17.71 -9.18 7.08
N ALA A 325 17.11 -9.16 5.88
CA ALA A 325 16.90 -7.92 5.13
C ALA A 325 16.08 -6.90 5.94
N GLY A 326 15.04 -7.36 6.63
CA GLY A 326 14.24 -6.51 7.52
C GLY A 326 15.01 -6.00 8.76
N GLN A 327 15.98 -6.76 9.27
CA GLN A 327 16.87 -6.33 10.36
C GLN A 327 17.90 -5.28 9.90
N VAL A 328 18.34 -5.36 8.65
CA VAL A 328 19.27 -4.40 8.04
C VAL A 328 18.57 -3.10 7.64
N LYS A 329 17.36 -3.21 7.07
CA LYS A 329 16.59 -2.06 6.61
C LYS A 329 16.19 -1.16 7.78
N LYS A 330 16.53 0.14 7.68
CA LYS A 330 16.20 1.14 8.68
C LYS A 330 14.99 1.96 8.27
N ILE A 331 14.16 2.32 9.24
CA ILE A 331 13.05 3.24 9.09
C ILE A 331 13.10 4.31 10.18
N ILE A 332 12.57 5.48 9.87
CA ILE A 332 12.38 6.54 10.86
C ILE A 332 11.02 6.33 11.51
N VAL A 333 10.99 6.21 12.82
CA VAL A 333 9.77 6.12 13.63
C VAL A 333 9.70 7.37 14.49
N LYS A 334 8.55 8.06 14.41
CA LYS A 334 8.29 9.24 15.21
C LYS A 334 7.49 8.85 16.45
N ASP A 335 7.98 9.23 17.63
CA ASP A 335 7.22 9.07 18.87
C ASP A 335 6.00 10.00 18.86
N GLU A 336 4.80 9.45 19.02
CA GLU A 336 3.54 10.21 18.96
C GLU A 336 3.40 11.21 20.13
N LYS A 337 4.14 11.01 21.24
CA LYS A 337 4.02 11.84 22.44
C LYS A 337 5.08 12.94 22.51
N THR A 338 6.33 12.60 22.17
CA THR A 338 7.46 13.54 22.26
C THR A 338 7.73 14.23 20.93
N GLY A 339 7.34 13.61 19.81
CA GLY A 339 7.66 14.09 18.47
C GLY A 339 9.07 13.73 18.02
N ASP A 340 9.85 13.03 18.84
CA ASP A 340 11.23 12.63 18.55
C ASP A 340 11.25 11.57 17.43
N GLU A 341 12.27 11.66 16.59
CA GLU A 341 12.49 10.72 15.49
C GLU A 341 13.63 9.74 15.85
N GLU A 342 13.33 8.46 15.79
CA GLU A 342 14.30 7.38 16.02
C GLU A 342 14.48 6.54 14.76
N VAL A 343 15.74 6.23 14.43
CA VAL A 343 16.09 5.32 13.32
C VAL A 343 16.17 3.90 13.86
N VAL A 344 15.22 3.07 13.50
CA VAL A 344 15.12 1.68 13.97
C VAL A 344 15.10 0.68 12.82
N PRO A 345 15.56 -0.58 13.04
CA PRO A 345 15.37 -1.64 12.05
C PRO A 345 13.89 -1.96 11.87
N VAL A 346 13.49 -2.31 10.66
CA VAL A 346 12.10 -2.73 10.38
C VAL A 346 11.73 -3.97 11.18
N VAL A 347 12.61 -4.98 11.19
CA VAL A 347 12.47 -6.19 12.00
C VAL A 347 13.39 -6.09 13.22
N LYS A 348 12.77 -5.99 14.39
CA LYS A 348 13.52 -5.88 15.65
C LYS A 348 14.04 -7.24 16.11
N GLU A 349 15.24 -7.24 16.72
CA GLU A 349 15.82 -8.42 17.35
C GLU A 349 15.12 -8.72 18.67
N LYS A 350 14.02 -9.44 18.61
CA LYS A 350 13.27 -9.95 19.76
C LYS A 350 13.44 -11.46 19.83
N GLU A 351 13.32 -12.05 21.03
CA GLU A 351 13.40 -13.49 21.21
C GLU A 351 12.60 -14.28 20.17
N LYS A 352 11.34 -13.90 19.93
CA LYS A 352 10.46 -14.58 18.97
C LYS A 352 10.99 -14.49 17.53
N THR A 353 11.48 -13.31 17.13
CA THR A 353 12.01 -13.07 15.79
C THR A 353 13.31 -13.82 15.56
N LEU A 354 14.20 -13.81 16.57
CA LEU A 354 15.47 -14.55 16.53
C LEU A 354 15.25 -16.06 16.49
N LYS A 355 14.27 -16.59 17.23
CA LYS A 355 13.90 -18.00 17.14
C LYS A 355 13.41 -18.36 15.73
N LEU A 356 12.55 -17.56 15.14
CA LEU A 356 12.08 -17.77 13.77
C LEU A 356 13.22 -17.76 12.75
N LEU A 357 14.16 -16.83 12.90
CA LEU A 357 15.36 -16.72 12.06
C LEU A 357 16.27 -17.94 12.23
N ALA A 358 16.55 -18.35 13.49
CA ALA A 358 17.37 -19.53 13.77
C ALA A 358 16.74 -20.81 13.23
N ASP A 359 15.42 -20.99 13.40
CA ASP A 359 14.69 -22.12 12.83
C ASP A 359 14.72 -22.12 11.29
N SER A 360 14.60 -20.93 10.67
CA SER A 360 14.71 -20.79 9.22
C SER A 360 16.10 -21.21 8.72
N TRP A 361 17.18 -20.75 9.37
CA TRP A 361 18.54 -21.15 9.03
C TRP A 361 18.78 -22.64 9.26
N ARG A 362 18.31 -23.20 10.38
CA ARG A 362 18.39 -24.61 10.70
C ARG A 362 17.67 -25.48 9.65
N MET A 363 16.44 -25.09 9.27
CA MET A 363 15.69 -25.81 8.22
C MET A 363 16.36 -25.70 6.85
N ALA A 364 17.10 -24.60 6.61
CA ALA A 364 17.91 -24.41 5.40
C ALA A 364 19.24 -25.17 5.44
N GLN A 365 19.57 -25.90 6.51
CA GLN A 365 20.85 -26.56 6.75
C GLN A 365 22.05 -25.57 6.86
N GLU A 366 21.77 -24.31 7.19
CA GLU A 366 22.77 -23.27 7.40
C GLU A 366 23.08 -23.14 8.89
N ILE A 367 23.68 -24.20 9.45
CA ILE A 367 23.83 -24.35 10.91
C ILE A 367 24.77 -23.29 11.50
N ASP A 368 25.84 -22.96 10.79
CA ASP A 368 26.77 -21.91 11.18
C ASP A 368 26.10 -20.54 11.37
N LYS A 369 25.02 -20.28 10.61
CA LYS A 369 24.21 -19.08 10.75
C LYS A 369 23.13 -19.20 11.83
N ALA A 370 22.62 -20.42 12.05
CA ALA A 370 21.59 -20.68 13.05
C ALA A 370 22.10 -20.54 14.48
N ILE A 371 23.29 -21.06 14.78
CA ILE A 371 23.87 -21.10 16.13
C ILE A 371 23.97 -19.69 16.75
N PRO A 372 24.65 -18.69 16.16
CA PRO A 372 24.84 -17.38 16.81
C PRO A 372 23.49 -16.67 17.03
N VAL A 373 22.53 -16.84 16.13
CA VAL A 373 21.18 -16.28 16.29
C VAL A 373 20.43 -16.95 17.44
N LEU A 374 20.57 -18.27 17.58
CA LEU A 374 19.92 -19.02 18.65
C LEU A 374 20.56 -18.75 20.00
N GLU A 375 21.90 -18.53 20.07
CA GLU A 375 22.61 -18.07 21.27
C GLU A 375 22.04 -16.72 21.77
N GLN A 376 21.84 -15.78 20.85
CA GLN A 376 21.26 -14.48 21.18
C GLN A 376 19.81 -14.64 21.67
N ALA A 377 19.00 -15.46 21.00
CA ALA A 377 17.65 -15.77 21.45
C ALA A 377 17.61 -16.40 22.83
N ALA A 378 18.52 -17.34 23.11
CA ALA A 378 18.63 -18.03 24.41
C ALA A 378 18.98 -17.07 25.56
N LYS A 379 19.88 -16.12 25.32
CA LYS A 379 20.24 -15.07 26.34
C LYS A 379 19.01 -14.21 26.68
N MET A 380 18.16 -13.88 25.70
CA MET A 380 16.94 -13.07 25.88
C MET A 380 15.77 -13.88 26.46
N SER A 381 15.76 -15.20 26.26
CA SER A 381 14.66 -16.07 26.67
C SER A 381 14.54 -16.14 28.19
N LYS A 382 13.30 -16.11 28.70
CA LYS A 382 12.96 -16.36 30.10
C LYS A 382 12.77 -17.86 30.40
N GLU A 383 12.82 -18.71 29.36
CA GLU A 383 12.55 -20.14 29.42
C GLU A 383 13.80 -20.93 29.03
N GLY A 384 13.95 -22.12 29.62
CA GLY A 384 15.07 -23.00 29.34
C GLY A 384 15.02 -23.70 27.98
N ASP A 385 13.83 -23.81 27.38
CA ASP A 385 13.64 -24.53 26.10
C ASP A 385 14.56 -24.05 24.97
N THR A 386 14.82 -22.75 24.89
CA THR A 386 15.71 -22.19 23.85
C THR A 386 17.15 -22.66 24.01
N TYR A 387 17.62 -22.79 25.27
CA TYR A 387 18.93 -23.38 25.57
C TYR A 387 19.01 -24.88 25.27
N ILE A 388 17.91 -25.63 25.50
CA ILE A 388 17.84 -27.04 25.11
C ILE A 388 17.93 -27.18 23.60
N LEU A 389 17.23 -26.34 22.85
CA LEU A 389 17.32 -26.34 21.38
C LEU A 389 18.75 -26.01 20.91
N LEU A 390 19.40 -25.04 21.53
CA LEU A 390 20.80 -24.68 21.26
C LEU A 390 21.73 -25.86 21.55
N GLY A 391 21.56 -26.54 22.68
CA GLY A 391 22.35 -27.69 23.05
C GLY A 391 22.21 -28.86 22.07
N ASN A 392 20.97 -29.10 21.57
CA ASN A 392 20.73 -30.10 20.53
C ASN A 392 21.49 -29.75 19.23
N LEU A 393 21.52 -28.47 18.89
CA LEU A 393 22.21 -28.01 17.68
C LEU A 393 23.73 -28.13 17.81
N TYR A 394 24.28 -27.78 18.97
CA TYR A 394 25.70 -28.01 19.27
C TYR A 394 26.07 -29.48 19.20
N LEU A 395 25.23 -30.37 19.77
CA LEU A 395 25.48 -31.82 19.70
C LEU A 395 25.48 -32.35 18.26
N PHE A 396 24.58 -31.82 17.42
CA PHE A 396 24.53 -32.17 16.01
C PHE A 396 25.79 -31.75 15.24
N GLU A 397 26.43 -30.64 15.64
CA GLU A 397 27.67 -30.10 15.08
C GLU A 397 28.95 -30.62 15.78
N ASP A 398 28.83 -31.70 16.55
CA ASP A 398 29.96 -32.31 17.29
C ASP A 398 30.64 -31.37 18.29
N ARG A 399 29.94 -30.30 18.71
CA ARG A 399 30.37 -29.32 19.74
C ARG A 399 29.89 -29.77 21.12
N ILE A 400 30.45 -30.87 21.61
CA ILE A 400 29.87 -31.63 22.72
C ILE A 400 29.87 -30.83 24.03
N GLU A 401 30.98 -30.16 24.38
CA GLU A 401 31.09 -29.36 25.61
C GLU A 401 30.14 -28.13 25.57
N ASP A 402 29.95 -27.53 24.39
CA ASP A 402 28.99 -26.44 24.22
C ASP A 402 27.56 -26.95 24.43
N SER A 403 27.26 -28.14 23.91
CA SER A 403 25.97 -28.82 24.10
C SER A 403 25.68 -29.04 25.59
N ILE A 404 26.63 -29.62 26.33
CA ILE A 404 26.50 -29.86 27.78
C ILE A 404 26.18 -28.55 28.48
N ARG A 405 27.00 -27.50 28.28
CA ARG A 405 26.82 -26.19 28.92
C ARG A 405 25.45 -25.59 28.61
N ALA A 406 25.01 -25.66 27.35
CA ALA A 406 23.73 -25.11 26.94
C ALA A 406 22.57 -25.85 27.59
N ILE A 407 22.56 -27.19 27.58
CA ILE A 407 21.47 -27.98 28.16
C ILE A 407 21.39 -27.80 29.67
N GLU A 408 22.53 -27.81 30.37
CA GLU A 408 22.59 -27.54 31.82
C GLU A 408 22.05 -26.17 32.16
N ALA A 409 22.44 -25.14 31.40
CA ALA A 409 21.92 -23.79 31.54
C ALA A 409 20.38 -23.74 31.34
N GLY A 410 19.85 -24.45 30.34
CA GLY A 410 18.43 -24.57 30.09
C GLY A 410 17.68 -25.27 31.23
N LEU A 411 18.20 -26.39 31.72
CA LEU A 411 17.62 -27.13 32.86
C LEU A 411 17.64 -26.28 34.15
N LYS A 412 18.71 -25.55 34.39
CA LYS A 412 18.86 -24.64 35.53
C LYS A 412 17.90 -23.46 35.45
N LYS A 413 17.70 -22.90 34.25
CA LYS A 413 16.75 -21.81 34.01
C LYS A 413 15.30 -22.23 34.25
N GLY A 414 14.98 -23.48 33.97
CA GLY A 414 13.65 -24.04 34.18
C GLY A 414 12.70 -23.71 33.05
N LYS A 415 11.40 -24.00 33.24
CA LYS A 415 10.36 -23.89 32.21
C LYS A 415 10.74 -24.61 30.93
N VAL A 416 11.22 -25.86 31.08
CA VAL A 416 11.53 -26.77 29.98
C VAL A 416 10.31 -27.66 29.72
N LYS A 417 9.81 -27.69 28.49
CA LYS A 417 8.61 -28.46 28.09
C LYS A 417 8.77 -29.95 28.33
N SER A 418 9.94 -30.49 27.99
CA SER A 418 10.27 -31.91 28.22
C SER A 418 11.62 -32.00 28.87
N LYS A 419 11.63 -32.02 30.22
CA LYS A 419 12.83 -32.15 31.01
C LYS A 419 13.53 -33.49 30.75
N SER A 420 12.78 -34.56 30.61
CA SER A 420 13.33 -35.89 30.38
C SER A 420 13.97 -36.03 28.99
N GLN A 421 13.40 -35.34 27.96
CA GLN A 421 14.05 -35.29 26.65
C GLN A 421 15.37 -34.51 26.71
N ALA A 422 15.41 -33.36 27.43
CA ALA A 422 16.63 -32.65 27.65
C ALA A 422 17.71 -33.47 28.39
N GLN A 423 17.29 -34.25 29.39
CA GLN A 423 18.17 -35.17 30.10
C GLN A 423 18.69 -36.31 29.21
N LEU A 424 17.88 -36.82 28.28
CA LEU A 424 18.34 -37.81 27.27
C LEU A 424 19.50 -37.22 26.44
N VAL A 425 19.31 -36.00 25.91
CA VAL A 425 20.32 -35.36 25.08
C VAL A 425 21.59 -35.03 25.89
N LEU A 426 21.42 -34.56 27.14
CA LEU A 426 22.53 -34.30 28.01
C LEU A 426 23.32 -35.62 28.33
N GLY A 427 22.59 -36.73 28.53
CA GLY A 427 23.22 -38.04 28.70
C GLY A 427 23.97 -38.50 27.45
N GLN A 428 23.46 -38.24 26.26
CA GLN A 428 24.15 -38.54 25.00
C GLN A 428 25.43 -37.66 24.87
N ALA A 429 25.35 -36.38 25.17
CA ALA A 429 26.51 -35.49 25.13
C ALA A 429 27.60 -35.95 26.09
N HIS A 430 27.25 -36.38 27.32
CA HIS A 430 28.23 -36.95 28.25
C HIS A 430 28.79 -38.29 27.79
N PHE A 431 27.99 -39.10 27.10
CA PHE A 431 28.44 -40.37 26.53
C PHE A 431 29.50 -40.16 25.44
N GLU A 432 29.33 -39.16 24.55
CA GLU A 432 30.27 -38.88 23.46
C GLU A 432 31.69 -38.48 24.01
N ILE A 433 31.77 -37.88 25.18
CA ILE A 433 33.07 -37.59 25.85
C ILE A 433 33.52 -38.64 26.84
N GLU A 434 32.97 -39.85 26.73
CA GLU A 434 33.28 -41.00 27.59
C GLU A 434 33.03 -40.76 29.12
N ASN A 435 32.22 -39.72 29.46
CA ASN A 435 31.79 -39.47 30.84
C ASN A 435 30.58 -40.37 31.18
N PHE A 436 30.83 -41.68 31.26
CA PHE A 436 29.77 -42.67 31.40
C PHE A 436 28.96 -42.58 32.69
N ASP A 437 29.60 -42.10 33.79
CA ASP A 437 28.88 -41.99 35.06
C ASP A 437 27.82 -40.88 35.01
N GLU A 438 28.14 -39.72 34.47
CA GLU A 438 27.19 -38.63 34.33
C GLU A 438 26.14 -38.97 33.22
N ALA A 439 26.56 -39.61 32.11
CA ALA A 439 25.66 -40.12 31.08
C ALA A 439 24.58 -41.05 31.67
N LYS A 440 25.00 -42.08 32.43
CA LYS A 440 24.06 -43.03 33.10
C LYS A 440 23.14 -42.31 34.08
N LYS A 441 23.64 -41.30 34.83
CA LYS A 441 22.84 -40.52 35.77
C LYS A 441 21.74 -39.76 35.03
N GLN A 442 22.05 -39.10 33.90
CA GLN A 442 21.08 -38.33 33.11
C GLN A 442 20.07 -39.30 32.46
N PHE A 443 20.49 -40.41 31.93
CA PHE A 443 19.58 -41.44 31.36
C PHE A 443 18.67 -42.00 32.44
N ARG A 444 19.12 -42.29 33.64
CA ARG A 444 18.27 -42.74 34.77
C ARG A 444 17.26 -41.67 35.17
N ALA A 445 17.63 -40.39 35.10
CA ALA A 445 16.68 -39.31 35.36
C ALA A 445 15.60 -39.24 34.27
N ALA A 446 15.98 -39.41 33.00
CA ALA A 446 15.04 -39.46 31.88
C ALA A 446 14.12 -40.68 31.93
N ALA A 447 14.63 -41.83 32.42
CA ALA A 447 13.84 -43.08 32.54
C ALA A 447 12.68 -43.02 33.56
N ARG A 448 12.61 -41.93 34.36
CA ARG A 448 11.51 -41.68 35.31
C ARG A 448 10.27 -41.03 34.62
N ASP A 449 10.37 -40.71 33.35
CA ASP A 449 9.28 -40.11 32.59
C ASP A 449 8.07 -41.07 32.48
N GLU A 450 6.87 -40.52 32.43
CA GLU A 450 5.64 -41.29 32.22
C GLU A 450 5.49 -41.74 30.76
N ASP A 451 6.10 -41.04 29.79
CA ASP A 451 6.11 -41.46 28.37
C ASP A 451 6.94 -42.72 28.20
N LYS A 452 6.22 -43.80 27.85
CA LYS A 452 6.81 -45.13 27.63
C LYS A 452 7.93 -45.15 26.59
N ARG A 453 7.88 -44.25 25.60
CA ARG A 453 8.90 -44.13 24.55
C ARG A 453 10.19 -43.56 25.12
N ILE A 454 10.09 -42.44 25.87
CA ILE A 454 11.25 -41.79 26.53
C ILE A 454 11.88 -42.77 27.49
N LYS A 455 11.06 -43.42 28.33
CA LYS A 455 11.51 -44.42 29.30
C LYS A 455 12.23 -45.59 28.63
N LYS A 456 11.69 -46.18 27.54
CA LYS A 456 12.32 -47.25 26.77
C LYS A 456 13.65 -46.79 26.19
N THR A 457 13.71 -45.63 25.58
CA THR A 457 14.93 -45.06 24.98
C THR A 457 16.00 -44.85 26.06
N ALA A 458 15.65 -44.25 27.19
CA ALA A 458 16.57 -43.99 28.29
C ALA A 458 17.16 -45.30 28.84
N ASN A 459 16.32 -46.35 29.07
CA ASN A 459 16.78 -47.65 29.52
C ASN A 459 17.71 -48.34 28.49
N SER A 460 17.48 -48.17 27.21
CA SER A 460 18.37 -48.70 26.17
C SER A 460 19.74 -47.97 26.22
N TRP A 461 19.75 -46.64 26.38
CA TRP A 461 20.99 -45.91 26.54
C TRP A 461 21.77 -46.22 27.80
N ILE A 462 21.08 -46.53 28.93
CA ILE A 462 21.77 -47.00 30.16
C ILE A 462 22.56 -48.25 29.86
N LYS A 463 21.91 -49.26 29.27
CA LYS A 463 22.58 -50.54 28.92
C LYS A 463 23.72 -50.34 27.94
N TYR A 464 23.52 -49.49 26.94
CA TYR A 464 24.56 -49.18 25.97
C TYR A 464 25.77 -48.50 26.62
N ALA A 465 25.55 -47.52 27.49
CA ALA A 465 26.60 -46.86 28.22
C ALA A 465 27.38 -47.78 29.18
N GLU A 466 26.69 -48.68 29.86
CA GLU A 466 27.32 -49.70 30.71
C GLU A 466 28.23 -50.66 29.91
N ASN A 467 27.78 -51.12 28.74
CA ASN A 467 28.57 -52.00 27.86
C ASN A 467 29.79 -51.25 27.28
N GLU A 468 29.59 -49.99 26.87
CA GLU A 468 30.66 -49.19 26.27
C GLU A 468 31.74 -48.82 27.29
N GLU A 469 31.34 -48.49 28.51
CA GLU A 469 32.29 -48.27 29.61
C GLU A 469 33.19 -49.50 29.86
N ILE A 470 32.59 -50.70 29.86
CA ILE A 470 33.35 -51.97 30.01
C ILE A 470 34.31 -52.16 28.83
N ARG A 471 33.84 -51.87 27.60
CA ARG A 471 34.67 -51.95 26.39
C ARG A 471 35.87 -51.00 26.44
N VAL A 472 35.65 -49.73 26.79
CA VAL A 472 36.72 -48.73 26.92
C VAL A 472 37.73 -49.11 27.98
N LYS A 473 37.27 -49.53 29.18
CA LYS A 473 38.13 -50.02 30.25
C LYS A 473 39.01 -51.21 29.82
N ASN A 474 38.42 -52.23 29.15
CA ASN A 474 39.16 -53.36 28.64
C ASN A 474 40.17 -52.99 27.57
N LEU A 475 39.86 -52.04 26.70
CA LEU A 475 40.81 -51.52 25.71
C LEU A 475 41.97 -50.75 26.37
N ALA A 476 41.71 -49.97 27.41
CA ALA A 476 42.77 -49.30 28.18
C ALA A 476 43.73 -50.30 28.84
N LEU A 477 43.18 -51.28 29.54
CA LEU A 477 43.98 -52.39 30.16
C LEU A 477 44.82 -53.16 29.11
N ARG A 478 44.26 -53.43 27.95
CA ARG A 478 44.99 -54.09 26.86
C ARG A 478 46.11 -53.23 26.31
N ARG A 479 45.91 -51.90 26.17
CA ARG A 479 46.96 -50.96 25.75
C ARG A 479 48.11 -50.88 26.77
N GLU A 480 47.77 -50.83 28.04
CA GLU A 480 48.77 -50.87 29.12
C GLU A 480 49.61 -52.14 29.11
N PHE A 481 48.95 -53.29 28.99
CA PHE A 481 49.62 -54.59 28.87
C PHE A 481 50.59 -54.62 27.68
N ILE A 482 50.19 -54.17 26.52
CA ILE A 482 51.02 -54.10 25.30
C ILE A 482 52.24 -53.14 25.54
N GLN A 483 52.03 -52.02 26.16
CA GLN A 483 53.10 -51.07 26.47
C GLN A 483 54.12 -51.64 27.46
N GLN A 484 53.64 -52.32 28.52
CA GLN A 484 54.50 -53.01 29.49
C GLN A 484 55.29 -54.16 28.87
N SER A 485 54.68 -54.91 27.98
CA SER A 485 55.36 -56.02 27.25
C SER A 485 56.47 -55.49 26.36
N LYS A 486 56.20 -54.41 25.59
CA LYS A 486 57.20 -53.73 24.74
C LYS A 486 58.35 -53.14 25.54
N ALA A 487 58.07 -52.51 26.69
CA ALA A 487 59.13 -51.96 27.59
C ALA A 487 60.03 -53.06 28.12
N LYS A 488 59.47 -54.24 28.41
CA LYS A 488 60.28 -55.40 28.85
C LYS A 488 61.16 -55.95 27.74
N GLU A 489 60.67 -56.02 26.50
CA GLU A 489 61.45 -56.44 25.32
C GLU A 489 62.63 -55.47 24.99
N THR A 490 62.46 -54.18 25.24
CA THR A 490 63.50 -53.17 24.98
C THR A 490 64.58 -53.07 26.13
N THR A 491 64.36 -53.71 27.27
CA THR A 491 65.28 -53.77 28.40
C THR A 491 65.98 -55.12 28.57
N SER A 492 65.70 -56.08 27.72
CA SER A 492 66.35 -57.41 27.58
C SER A 492 67.31 -57.42 26.41
#